data_61d3bc1a972d9892723d07eb601dff2e
#
_entry.id   61d3bc1a972d9892723d07eb601dff2e
#
_cell.length_a   1.000
_cell.length_b   1.000
_cell.length_c   1.000
_cell.angle_alpha   90.00
_cell.angle_beta   90.00
_cell.angle_gamma   90.00
#
_symmetry.space_group_name_H-M   'P 1'
#
loop_
_entity.id
_entity.type
_entity.pdbx_description
1 polymer ?
#
loop_
_entity_poly.entity_id
_entity_poly.type
_entity_poly.pdbx_seq_one_letter_code
_entity_poly.pdbx_strand_id
1 'polypeptide(L)'
;MIGIIQGRLTKAPKNRLQNFPKDWKKEFLLANQCGYKYIEFFSERKFSNKNPIWSNKNIQIYKNLAKINRLKIYSFVDDYIISNSIYQEKNVKYIIKLVNNLKKLGIKKLILPMYGKSDINEKNFFKF
;
A
#
# COMPACT_ATOMS: atom_id res chain seq x y z
N MET A 1 -17.49 -7.50 7.26
CA MET A 1 -17.10 -6.92 5.93
C MET A 1 -15.77 -7.56 5.54
N ILE A 2 -15.70 -8.20 4.36
CA ILE A 2 -14.51 -8.91 3.90
C ILE A 2 -13.82 -8.06 2.83
N GLY A 3 -12.50 -7.92 2.94
CA GLY A 3 -11.65 -7.23 1.99
C GLY A 3 -10.52 -8.09 1.48
N ILE A 4 -9.75 -7.56 0.54
CA ILE A 4 -8.60 -8.22 -0.03
C ILE A 4 -7.43 -7.24 -0.18
N ILE A 5 -6.24 -7.72 0.03
CA ILE A 5 -5.01 -7.01 -0.31
C ILE A 5 -4.81 -7.03 -1.83
N GLN A 6 -4.44 -5.91 -2.40
CA GLN A 6 -4.06 -5.78 -3.80
C GLN A 6 -2.90 -6.73 -4.16
N GLY A 7 -2.92 -7.28 -5.37
CA GLY A 7 -1.92 -8.25 -5.81
C GLY A 7 -2.28 -9.72 -5.55
N ARG A 8 -3.52 -9.99 -5.12
CA ARG A 8 -3.99 -11.35 -4.84
C ARG A 8 -4.96 -11.90 -5.89
N LEU A 9 -5.47 -11.06 -6.79
CA LEU A 9 -6.48 -11.42 -7.78
C LEU A 9 -5.93 -11.49 -9.20
N THR A 10 -4.75 -10.98 -9.45
CA THR A 10 -4.05 -11.07 -10.73
C THR A 10 -2.77 -11.89 -10.58
N LYS A 11 -2.25 -12.36 -11.72
CA LYS A 11 -1.04 -13.19 -11.71
C LYS A 11 0.12 -12.46 -11.04
N ALA A 12 0.58 -13.00 -9.93
CA ALA A 12 1.78 -12.52 -9.27
C ALA A 12 3.03 -12.79 -10.14
N PRO A 13 4.02 -11.90 -10.16
CA PRO A 13 5.33 -12.21 -10.70
C PRO A 13 5.89 -13.46 -10.00
N LYS A 14 6.58 -14.31 -10.75
CA LYS A 14 7.13 -15.60 -10.27
C LYS A 14 7.73 -15.46 -8.86
N ASN A 15 7.23 -16.27 -7.94
CA ASN A 15 7.72 -16.46 -6.55
C ASN A 15 7.69 -15.25 -5.62
N ARG A 16 6.86 -14.22 -5.86
CA ARG A 16 6.78 -13.05 -4.97
C ARG A 16 5.34 -12.64 -4.72
N LEU A 17 4.79 -13.11 -3.62
CA LEU A 17 3.41 -12.80 -3.19
C LEU A 17 3.18 -11.31 -2.86
N GLN A 18 4.23 -10.54 -2.63
CA GLN A 18 4.16 -9.13 -2.20
C GLN A 18 4.80 -8.19 -3.21
N ASN A 19 4.54 -8.42 -4.50
CA ASN A 19 4.85 -7.43 -5.52
C ASN A 19 3.58 -6.70 -5.93
N PHE A 20 3.73 -5.41 -6.17
CA PHE A 20 2.65 -4.60 -6.69
C PHE A 20 2.23 -5.16 -8.07
N PRO A 21 0.94 -5.46 -8.31
CA PRO A 21 0.51 -6.15 -9.51
C PRO A 21 0.63 -5.24 -10.74
N LYS A 22 1.10 -5.80 -11.85
CA LYS A 22 1.16 -5.09 -13.12
C LYS A 22 -0.23 -4.65 -13.57
N ASP A 23 -1.20 -5.55 -13.43
CA ASP A 23 -2.59 -5.35 -13.87
C ASP A 23 -3.48 -4.83 -12.73
N TRP A 24 -2.94 -3.95 -11.89
CA TRP A 24 -3.61 -3.44 -10.69
C TRP A 24 -5.02 -2.87 -10.93
N LYS A 25 -5.28 -2.31 -12.11
CA LYS A 25 -6.61 -1.78 -12.46
C LYS A 25 -7.65 -2.88 -12.55
N LYS A 26 -7.27 -4.05 -13.07
CA LYS A 26 -8.15 -5.22 -13.22
C LYS A 26 -8.60 -5.79 -11.88
N GLU A 27 -7.79 -5.63 -10.85
CA GLU A 27 -8.10 -6.17 -9.52
C GLU A 27 -9.33 -5.55 -8.88
N PHE A 28 -9.69 -4.33 -9.23
CA PHE A 28 -10.93 -3.71 -8.74
C PHE A 28 -12.17 -4.44 -9.24
N LEU A 29 -12.21 -4.78 -10.52
CA LEU A 29 -13.30 -5.55 -11.10
C LEU A 29 -13.36 -6.96 -10.50
N LEU A 30 -12.23 -7.64 -10.42
CA LEU A 30 -12.14 -8.98 -9.84
C LEU A 30 -12.55 -8.99 -8.37
N ALA A 31 -12.12 -8.01 -7.58
CA ALA A 31 -12.52 -7.89 -6.18
C ALA A 31 -14.05 -7.76 -6.03
N ASN A 32 -14.68 -6.93 -6.86
CA ASN A 32 -16.14 -6.81 -6.87
C ASN A 32 -16.82 -8.12 -7.27
N GLN A 33 -16.36 -8.78 -8.33
CA GLN A 33 -16.89 -10.07 -8.80
C GLN A 33 -16.79 -11.17 -7.74
N CYS A 34 -15.69 -11.18 -6.95
CA CYS A 34 -15.50 -12.09 -5.83
C CYS A 34 -16.29 -11.70 -4.57
N GLY A 35 -17.06 -10.60 -4.60
CA GLY A 35 -17.90 -10.18 -3.47
C GLY A 35 -17.18 -9.41 -2.38
N TYR A 36 -15.89 -9.06 -2.55
CA TYR A 36 -15.16 -8.22 -1.60
C TYR A 36 -15.80 -6.83 -1.50
N LYS A 37 -15.70 -6.22 -0.32
CA LYS A 37 -16.29 -4.90 -0.04
C LYS A 37 -15.26 -3.79 0.06
N TYR A 38 -13.98 -4.14 0.25
CA TYR A 38 -12.88 -3.19 0.22
C TYR A 38 -11.61 -3.83 -0.33
N ILE A 39 -10.72 -2.96 -0.79
CA ILE A 39 -9.37 -3.32 -1.23
C ILE A 39 -8.37 -2.59 -0.36
N GLU A 40 -7.36 -3.30 0.13
CA GLU A 40 -6.22 -2.75 0.84
C GLU A 40 -5.05 -2.58 -0.13
N PHE A 41 -4.43 -1.43 -0.11
CA PHE A 41 -3.26 -1.15 -0.93
C PHE A 41 -1.97 -1.36 -0.14
N PHE A 42 -0.87 -1.52 -0.86
CA PHE A 42 0.43 -1.67 -0.23
C PHE A 42 1.57 -1.05 -1.06
N SER A 43 2.70 -0.78 -0.42
CA SER A 43 3.99 -0.55 -1.04
C SER A 43 4.90 -1.77 -0.88
N GLU A 44 5.77 -1.95 -1.84
CA GLU A 44 6.75 -3.03 -1.86
C GLU A 44 7.96 -2.70 -0.96
N ARG A 45 8.69 -3.72 -0.54
CA ARG A 45 9.95 -3.56 0.24
C ARG A 45 11.01 -2.72 -0.46
N LYS A 46 11.01 -2.70 -1.79
CA LYS A 46 11.85 -1.81 -2.60
C LYS A 46 11.00 -0.68 -3.14
N PHE A 47 11.51 0.55 -3.05
CA PHE A 47 10.82 1.68 -3.65
C PHE A 47 10.59 1.45 -5.15
N SER A 48 9.37 1.68 -5.60
CA SER A 48 9.00 1.63 -7.00
C SER A 48 8.18 2.86 -7.36
N ASN A 49 8.69 3.69 -8.24
CA ASN A 49 7.95 4.82 -8.80
C ASN A 49 6.79 4.37 -9.70
N LYS A 50 6.74 3.08 -10.07
CA LYS A 50 5.64 2.47 -10.82
C LYS A 50 4.41 2.23 -9.95
N ASN A 51 4.56 2.21 -8.61
CA ASN A 51 3.42 2.12 -7.73
C ASN A 51 2.53 3.36 -7.91
N PRO A 52 1.25 3.17 -8.25
CA PRO A 52 0.36 4.28 -8.61
C PRO A 52 0.15 5.32 -7.50
N ILE A 53 0.42 4.99 -6.24
CA ILE A 53 0.29 5.92 -5.11
C ILE A 53 1.19 7.17 -5.26
N TRP A 54 2.24 7.10 -6.08
CA TRP A 54 3.17 8.20 -6.29
C TRP A 54 2.74 9.18 -7.39
N SER A 55 1.62 8.91 -8.07
CA SER A 55 1.12 9.73 -9.18
C SER A 55 -0.27 10.28 -8.89
N ASN A 56 -0.43 11.61 -8.92
CA ASN A 56 -1.74 12.25 -8.75
C ASN A 56 -2.76 11.74 -9.79
N LYS A 57 -2.34 11.52 -11.04
CA LYS A 57 -3.18 10.95 -12.10
C LYS A 57 -3.69 9.56 -11.70
N ASN A 58 -2.81 8.71 -11.20
CA ASN A 58 -3.19 7.35 -10.81
C ASN A 58 -4.04 7.32 -9.52
N ILE A 59 -3.84 8.26 -8.60
CA ILE A 59 -4.70 8.43 -7.43
C ILE A 59 -6.15 8.69 -7.85
N GLN A 60 -6.38 9.53 -8.87
CA GLN A 60 -7.72 9.74 -9.41
C GLN A 60 -8.29 8.47 -10.08
N ILE A 61 -7.45 7.73 -10.79
CA ILE A 61 -7.85 6.44 -11.37
C ILE A 61 -8.27 5.47 -10.27
N TYR A 62 -7.53 5.36 -9.16
CA TYR A 62 -7.89 4.55 -8.01
C TYR A 62 -9.28 4.90 -7.47
N LYS A 63 -9.54 6.20 -7.23
CA LYS A 63 -10.85 6.66 -6.75
C LYS A 63 -11.99 6.26 -7.69
N ASN A 64 -11.79 6.47 -8.98
CA ASN A 64 -12.79 6.16 -9.99
C ASN A 64 -13.06 4.65 -10.06
N LEU A 65 -12.01 3.82 -10.07
CA LEU A 65 -12.15 2.37 -10.10
C LEU A 65 -12.84 1.83 -8.84
N ALA A 66 -12.50 2.35 -7.66
CA ALA A 66 -13.16 1.98 -6.42
C ALA A 66 -14.65 2.33 -6.46
N LYS A 67 -15.01 3.54 -6.92
CA LYS A 67 -16.40 3.99 -7.06
C LYS A 67 -17.19 3.11 -8.04
N ILE A 68 -16.66 2.89 -9.24
CA ILE A 68 -17.32 2.07 -10.28
C ILE A 68 -17.55 0.64 -9.80
N ASN A 69 -16.58 0.06 -9.10
CA ASN A 69 -16.63 -1.31 -8.60
C ASN A 69 -17.24 -1.42 -7.19
N ARG A 70 -17.81 -0.33 -6.64
CA ARG A 70 -18.45 -0.30 -5.30
C ARG A 70 -17.55 -0.82 -4.18
N LEU A 71 -16.24 -0.59 -4.30
CA LEU A 71 -15.25 -0.96 -3.30
C LEU A 71 -14.91 0.25 -2.42
N LYS A 72 -14.70 0.00 -1.13
CA LYS A 72 -14.08 0.98 -0.25
C LYS A 72 -12.55 0.85 -0.33
N ILE A 73 -11.87 1.98 -0.34
CA ILE A 73 -10.43 2.05 -0.11
C ILE A 73 -10.26 2.29 1.39
N TYR A 74 -9.71 1.32 2.11
CA TYR A 74 -9.77 1.34 3.56
C TYR A 74 -8.42 1.62 4.21
N SER A 75 -7.40 0.87 3.83
CA SER A 75 -6.09 0.89 4.47
C SER A 75 -4.96 0.75 3.45
N PHE A 76 -3.78 1.08 3.89
CA PHE A 76 -2.54 0.92 3.16
C PHE A 76 -1.48 0.28 4.06
N VAL A 77 -0.79 -0.72 3.57
CA VAL A 77 0.34 -1.36 4.26
C VAL A 77 1.64 -0.90 3.61
N ASP A 78 2.58 -0.42 4.41
CA ASP A 78 3.88 0.02 3.92
C ASP A 78 4.99 -0.98 4.24
N ASP A 79 5.22 -1.93 3.32
CA ASP A 79 6.30 -2.91 3.45
C ASP A 79 7.70 -2.31 3.22
N TYR A 80 7.78 -1.09 2.70
CA TYR A 80 9.06 -0.41 2.43
C TYR A 80 9.92 -0.28 3.69
N ILE A 81 9.30 0.04 4.83
CA ILE A 81 10.02 0.23 6.10
C ILE A 81 10.62 -1.07 6.65
N ILE A 82 10.15 -2.25 6.24
CA ILE A 82 10.73 -3.54 6.68
C ILE A 82 12.19 -3.65 6.24
N SER A 83 12.49 -3.15 5.04
CA SER A 83 13.85 -3.18 4.46
C SER A 83 14.59 -1.84 4.56
N ASN A 84 13.92 -0.78 4.99
CA ASN A 84 14.43 0.57 5.05
C ASN A 84 14.07 1.20 6.39
N SER A 85 15.03 1.28 7.29
CA SER A 85 14.82 1.72 8.67
C SER A 85 14.08 3.05 8.77
N ILE A 86 12.97 3.09 9.52
CA ILE A 86 12.22 4.30 9.81
C ILE A 86 13.02 5.33 10.61
N TYR A 87 14.09 4.90 11.28
CA TYR A 87 14.99 5.76 12.07
C TYR A 87 15.90 6.66 11.20
N GLN A 88 15.91 6.47 9.89
CA GLN A 88 16.69 7.29 8.96
C GLN A 88 15.84 8.46 8.45
N GLU A 89 16.34 9.67 8.52
CA GLU A 89 15.64 10.91 8.10
C GLU A 89 15.03 10.82 6.68
N LYS A 90 15.79 10.23 5.73
CA LYS A 90 15.29 10.02 4.35
C LYS A 90 14.02 9.18 4.30
N ASN A 91 13.89 8.19 5.20
CA ASN A 91 12.74 7.30 5.24
C ASN A 91 11.56 7.95 5.99
N VAL A 92 11.83 8.81 6.95
CA VAL A 92 10.80 9.68 7.55
C VAL A 92 10.20 10.60 6.48
N LYS A 93 11.04 11.24 5.66
CA LYS A 93 10.59 12.07 4.53
C LYS A 93 9.74 11.27 3.53
N TYR A 94 10.13 10.03 3.25
CA TYR A 94 9.32 9.10 2.44
C TYR A 94 7.93 8.88 3.04
N ILE A 95 7.85 8.55 4.35
CA ILE A 95 6.57 8.32 5.03
C ILE A 95 5.69 9.56 5.00
N ILE A 96 6.24 10.76 5.25
CA ILE A 96 5.49 12.01 5.17
C ILE A 96 4.88 12.19 3.76
N LYS A 97 5.66 11.94 2.71
CA LYS A 97 5.18 12.01 1.32
C LYS A 97 4.09 10.97 1.06
N LEU A 98 4.27 9.73 1.55
CA LEU A 98 3.28 8.67 1.45
C LEU A 98 1.97 9.10 2.12
N VAL A 99 2.01 9.55 3.37
CA VAL A 99 0.82 10.01 4.14
C VAL A 99 0.07 11.10 3.37
N ASN A 100 0.77 12.06 2.78
CA ASN A 100 0.14 13.12 1.98
C ASN A 100 -0.60 12.56 0.75
N ASN A 101 -0.05 11.55 0.09
CA ASN A 101 -0.71 10.88 -1.03
C ASN A 101 -1.90 10.00 -0.56
N LEU A 102 -1.77 9.33 0.58
CA LEU A 102 -2.86 8.55 1.18
C LEU A 102 -4.05 9.45 1.57
N LYS A 103 -3.79 10.65 2.11
CA LYS A 103 -4.83 11.66 2.37
C LYS A 103 -5.59 12.04 1.10
N LYS A 104 -4.88 12.27 -0.02
CA LYS A 104 -5.52 12.56 -1.32
C LYS A 104 -6.41 11.41 -1.78
N LEU A 105 -6.03 10.17 -1.50
CA LEU A 105 -6.81 8.98 -1.83
C LEU A 105 -7.98 8.74 -0.86
N GLY A 106 -7.98 9.39 0.30
CA GLY A 106 -9.01 9.25 1.33
C GLY A 106 -8.77 8.06 2.28
N ILE A 107 -7.56 7.50 2.27
CA ILE A 107 -7.17 6.41 3.18
C ILE A 107 -6.97 6.98 4.59
N LYS A 108 -7.56 6.29 5.58
CA LYS A 108 -7.52 6.71 6.99
C LYS A 108 -6.60 5.85 7.85
N LYS A 109 -6.18 4.69 7.36
CA LYS A 109 -5.34 3.74 8.10
C LYS A 109 -4.08 3.43 7.31
N LEU A 110 -2.94 3.77 7.90
CA LEU A 110 -1.62 3.35 7.45
C LEU A 110 -1.09 2.30 8.43
N ILE A 111 -0.75 1.14 7.91
CA ILE A 111 -0.16 0.04 8.67
C ILE A 111 1.33 0.05 8.39
N LEU A 112 2.12 0.17 9.45
CA LEU A 112 3.57 0.16 9.43
C LEU A 112 4.06 -1.13 10.10
N PRO A 113 4.54 -2.13 9.35
CA PRO A 113 5.11 -3.34 9.93
C PRO A 113 6.44 -3.05 10.61
N MET A 114 6.42 -2.91 11.95
CA MET A 114 7.60 -2.52 12.75
C MET A 114 8.47 -3.74 13.08
N TYR A 115 9.10 -4.31 12.05
CA TYR A 115 10.09 -5.38 12.16
C TYR A 115 11.18 -5.25 11.10
N GLY A 116 12.17 -6.14 11.11
CA GLY A 116 13.31 -6.07 10.21
C GLY A 116 14.20 -4.87 10.53
N LYS A 117 14.44 -3.98 9.58
CA LYS A 117 15.26 -2.77 9.82
C LYS A 117 14.55 -1.68 10.63
N SER A 118 13.25 -1.78 10.77
CA SER A 118 12.43 -0.87 11.59
C SER A 118 11.92 -1.53 12.86
N ASP A 119 12.59 -2.59 13.30
CA ASP A 119 12.26 -3.31 14.53
C ASP A 119 12.29 -2.40 15.76
N ILE A 120 11.23 -2.48 16.58
CA ILE A 120 11.15 -1.78 17.87
C ILE A 120 11.76 -2.69 18.93
N ASN A 121 12.97 -2.39 19.34
CA ASN A 121 13.67 -3.08 20.41
C ASN A 121 14.24 -2.06 21.41
N GLU A 122 14.75 -2.53 22.54
CA GLU A 122 15.29 -1.65 23.61
C GLU A 122 16.31 -0.63 23.10
N LYS A 123 17.17 -1.01 22.12
CA LYS A 123 18.19 -0.11 21.55
C LYS A 123 17.58 1.00 20.69
N ASN A 124 16.38 0.78 20.14
CA ASN A 124 15.74 1.69 19.20
C ASN A 124 14.56 2.44 19.80
N PHE A 125 14.07 2.03 20.96
CA PHE A 125 12.85 2.56 21.59
C PHE A 125 12.87 4.08 21.79
N PHE A 126 14.02 4.66 22.15
CA PHE A 126 14.19 6.10 22.37
C PHE A 126 14.52 6.91 21.10
N LYS A 127 14.43 6.30 19.91
CA LYS A 127 14.67 7.01 18.63
C LYS A 127 13.39 7.54 17.97
N PHE A 128 12.25 7.36 18.63
CA PHE A 128 10.95 7.87 18.20
C PHE A 128 10.61 9.22 18.81
#